data_5e32747e55d5845758590f4260430fdc
#
_entry.id   5e32747e55d5845758590f4260430fdc
#
_cell.length_a   1.000
_cell.length_b   1.000
_cell.length_c   1.000
_cell.angle_alpha   90.00
_cell.angle_beta   90.00
_cell.angle_gamma   90.00
#
_symmetry.space_group_name_H-M   'P 1'
#
loop_
_entity.id
_entity.type
_entity.pdbx_description
1 polymer ?
#
loop_
_entity_poly.entity_id
_entity_poly.type
_entity_poly.pdbx_seq_one_letter_code
_entity_poly.pdbx_strand_id
1 'polypeptide(L)'
;MRCKHIFGMRRCYRDAALWLLCLMMIGCGGGGGGGHSNNITGQVDWTYMVYMGADNNLSTAGLFDLNEMESVGSDDKIKIALQAEFSAFYTDFDSIGRAYNGETLRFLVQADGNPDNIDLAAGQSIGNVDMGAPATLTRFIQWAATTHPAQHYALVIWDHGAGWKKSALFKGAVQDESSNTFMSLPELAGAVRNAGIHLDVINFDACLMAMYEVAYEFAGLADYMVFSEEVEPGNGDPYDTILADLKSRPTMTGAELSQSIVEKYHAYYSTPGTRQEKTTKSAVDMARIPDLHSAMLNFADALVRDYDAVSGVVAQVQANAQKFEYAANLDLYDFTARIANRLPAGGVRQAALTVNNAVTQAVIANRTTGPAVNDAYGLAVFVPSLGQVSSDALYNDLQAYGRLACNQIRSTVWAQAVEKIVAGSQETLHPGGFAFYVSWDTDADLDLYVWEPNLELYAPWMGQTTPNGYFSADSLAVNESVEYYVSNDYVQPGDYDVLVEYYDNGPSGAGANVEFWFFDPDVGDWQMLGPVWLDLSNPYTGDFTDIYSLYDLNAFSNYWYAGALTRAIPQEGTVTLNSGRRQVNFRVLPKKIAPRLNEEMKR
;
A
#
# COMPACT_ATOMS: atom_id res chain seq x y z
N MET A 1 37.04 -19.25 43.57
CA MET A 1 38.01 -20.33 43.36
C MET A 1 38.12 -20.50 41.86
N ARG A 2 39.21 -20.02 41.34
CA ARG A 2 40.38 -20.69 40.73
C ARG A 2 39.92 -21.64 39.62
N CYS A 3 40.26 -21.39 38.43
CA CYS A 3 41.54 -21.32 37.70
C CYS A 3 41.48 -22.37 36.61
N LYS A 4 41.71 -22.07 35.46
CA LYS A 4 42.86 -21.86 34.58
C LYS A 4 42.93 -22.90 33.46
N HIS A 5 43.04 -22.41 32.26
CA HIS A 5 44.14 -22.60 31.28
C HIS A 5 44.13 -23.95 30.50
N ILE A 6 44.52 -24.10 29.25
CA ILE A 6 45.61 -23.49 28.46
C ILE A 6 45.50 -24.01 27.01
N PHE A 7 45.78 -23.18 25.98
CA PHE A 7 46.59 -23.38 24.76
C PHE A 7 46.38 -24.69 23.93
N GLY A 8 46.45 -24.72 22.65
CA GLY A 8 47.05 -23.86 21.64
C GLY A 8 47.39 -24.63 20.38
N MET A 9 47.75 -23.89 19.36
CA MET A 9 48.59 -24.19 18.18
C MET A 9 47.99 -24.94 16.99
N ARG A 10 47.74 -24.22 15.87
CA ARG A 10 48.64 -23.98 14.70
C ARG A 10 49.11 -25.22 13.93
N ARG A 11 48.73 -25.28 12.65
CA ARG A 11 49.61 -25.27 11.42
C ARG A 11 48.88 -25.96 10.28
N CYS A 12 48.58 -25.28 9.21
CA CYS A 12 49.35 -25.16 7.93
C CYS A 12 49.70 -26.48 7.25
N TYR A 13 49.23 -26.63 6.03
CA TYR A 13 49.90 -27.03 4.79
C TYR A 13 48.82 -27.13 3.71
N ARG A 14 48.78 -26.37 2.66
CA ARG A 14 49.60 -26.27 1.43
C ARG A 14 49.32 -27.35 0.39
N ASP A 15 48.83 -26.87 -0.74
CA ASP A 15 49.12 -27.21 -2.14
C ASP A 15 48.81 -28.61 -2.68
N ALA A 16 47.94 -28.67 -3.68
CA ALA A 16 48.26 -29.36 -4.93
C ALA A 16 47.35 -28.82 -6.08
N ALA A 17 47.98 -28.14 -7.00
CA ALA A 17 47.49 -27.83 -8.31
C ALA A 17 47.50 -29.07 -9.20
N LEU A 18 46.45 -29.29 -9.99
CA LEU A 18 46.58 -30.13 -11.19
C LEU A 18 45.96 -29.42 -12.39
N TRP A 19 46.80 -29.15 -13.33
CA TRP A 19 46.52 -28.67 -14.65
C TRP A 19 45.91 -29.78 -15.51
N LEU A 20 44.90 -29.45 -16.31
CA LEU A 20 44.69 -30.15 -17.58
C LEU A 20 44.32 -29.17 -18.69
N LEU A 21 45.18 -29.14 -19.68
CA LEU A 21 45.03 -28.45 -20.96
C LEU A 21 43.80 -28.94 -21.70
N CYS A 22 43.10 -28.00 -22.35
CA CYS A 22 42.23 -28.31 -23.48
C CYS A 22 42.61 -27.52 -24.70
N LEU A 23 42.78 -28.23 -25.78
CA LEU A 23 43.20 -27.78 -27.08
C LEU A 23 42.25 -26.77 -27.71
N MET A 24 42.83 -25.72 -28.27
CA MET A 24 42.19 -24.88 -29.29
C MET A 24 42.09 -25.63 -30.61
N MET A 25 40.91 -25.60 -31.23
CA MET A 25 40.78 -25.71 -32.67
C MET A 25 40.17 -24.44 -33.23
N ILE A 26 40.97 -23.73 -33.97
CA ILE A 26 40.57 -22.59 -34.78
C ILE A 26 40.00 -23.13 -36.10
N GLY A 27 38.77 -22.78 -36.39
CA GLY A 27 38.15 -22.97 -37.69
C GLY A 27 37.56 -21.65 -38.15
N CYS A 28 38.23 -20.95 -39.06
CA CYS A 28 37.71 -19.84 -39.84
C CYS A 28 36.73 -20.35 -40.91
N GLY A 29 35.56 -19.74 -41.00
CA GLY A 29 34.66 -19.88 -42.13
C GLY A 29 33.54 -18.86 -42.02
N GLY A 30 33.59 -17.86 -42.92
CA GLY A 30 32.70 -16.73 -42.91
C GLY A 30 31.31 -16.97 -43.52
N GLY A 31 30.41 -16.06 -43.24
CA GLY A 31 29.34 -15.63 -44.12
C GLY A 31 27.91 -16.01 -43.68
N GLY A 32 27.08 -15.02 -43.51
CA GLY A 32 25.64 -15.15 -43.66
C GLY A 32 24.83 -14.92 -42.38
N GLY A 33 24.27 -13.71 -42.21
CA GLY A 33 23.26 -13.39 -41.20
C GLY A 33 22.01 -14.18 -41.43
N GLY A 34 21.54 -14.82 -40.39
CA GLY A 34 20.24 -15.44 -40.26
C GLY A 34 20.05 -15.66 -38.79
N GLY A 35 19.17 -14.85 -38.16
CA GLY A 35 18.74 -15.09 -36.80
C GLY A 35 18.12 -16.47 -36.72
N HIS A 36 18.81 -17.39 -36.10
CA HIS A 36 18.23 -18.67 -35.72
C HIS A 36 17.58 -18.46 -34.34
N SER A 37 16.27 -18.25 -34.33
CA SER A 37 15.48 -18.61 -33.17
C SER A 37 15.62 -20.11 -32.99
N ASN A 38 16.30 -20.55 -31.95
CA ASN A 38 16.28 -21.94 -31.52
C ASN A 38 14.86 -22.24 -31.00
N ASN A 39 13.92 -22.56 -31.89
CA ASN A 39 12.67 -23.20 -31.51
C ASN A 39 12.99 -24.56 -30.91
N ILE A 40 13.04 -24.63 -29.59
CA ILE A 40 13.02 -25.89 -28.86
C ILE A 40 11.62 -26.45 -29.11
N THR A 41 11.52 -27.53 -29.86
CA THR A 41 10.24 -28.22 -30.18
C THR A 41 9.53 -28.56 -28.87
N GLY A 42 8.40 -27.90 -28.59
CA GLY A 42 7.59 -28.12 -27.39
C GLY A 42 7.37 -26.87 -26.51
N GLN A 43 7.98 -25.74 -26.82
CA GLN A 43 7.74 -24.46 -26.13
C GLN A 43 6.55 -23.73 -26.77
N VAL A 44 5.64 -23.21 -25.94
CA VAL A 44 4.57 -22.29 -26.39
C VAL A 44 5.10 -20.85 -26.46
N ASP A 45 4.33 -19.94 -27.04
CA ASP A 45 4.75 -18.53 -27.11
C ASP A 45 4.72 -17.90 -25.71
N TRP A 46 3.62 -18.07 -24.95
CA TRP A 46 3.45 -17.52 -23.62
C TRP A 46 2.99 -18.53 -22.57
N THR A 47 3.52 -18.42 -21.35
CA THR A 47 2.88 -18.89 -20.13
C THR A 47 2.48 -17.72 -19.27
N TYR A 48 1.18 -17.50 -19.15
CA TYR A 48 0.55 -16.47 -18.31
C TYR A 48 0.22 -17.10 -16.96
N MET A 49 0.95 -16.70 -15.94
CA MET A 49 0.88 -17.26 -14.58
C MET A 49 0.06 -16.33 -13.72
N VAL A 50 -0.93 -16.86 -13.00
CA VAL A 50 -1.73 -16.08 -12.04
C VAL A 50 -1.59 -16.69 -10.65
N TYR A 51 -1.07 -15.91 -9.71
CA TYR A 51 -1.00 -16.25 -8.29
C TYR A 51 -2.09 -15.50 -7.56
N MET A 52 -3.19 -16.19 -7.28
CA MET A 52 -4.43 -15.60 -6.79
C MET A 52 -4.60 -15.91 -5.30
N GLY A 53 -4.27 -14.93 -4.44
CA GLY A 53 -4.52 -14.97 -3.01
C GLY A 53 -5.97 -14.56 -2.71
N ALA A 54 -6.92 -15.46 -2.90
CA ALA A 54 -8.34 -15.18 -2.74
C ALA A 54 -8.93 -15.81 -1.46
N ASP A 55 -8.10 -16.23 -0.51
CA ASP A 55 -8.55 -16.62 0.84
C ASP A 55 -8.73 -15.40 1.73
N ASN A 56 -9.61 -14.50 1.29
CA ASN A 56 -10.00 -13.27 1.95
C ASN A 56 -11.33 -12.76 1.37
N ASN A 57 -11.73 -11.53 1.69
CA ASN A 57 -12.97 -10.91 1.22
C ASN A 57 -13.04 -10.68 -0.31
N LEU A 58 -11.97 -10.89 -1.06
CA LEU A 58 -11.95 -10.85 -2.52
C LEU A 58 -12.29 -12.21 -3.16
N SER A 59 -12.60 -13.24 -2.37
CA SER A 59 -12.84 -14.61 -2.85
C SER A 59 -13.85 -14.70 -4.00
N THR A 60 -14.95 -13.95 -3.91
CA THR A 60 -15.97 -13.92 -4.98
C THR A 60 -15.44 -13.25 -6.25
N ALA A 61 -14.63 -12.19 -6.13
CA ALA A 61 -14.00 -11.55 -7.29
C ALA A 61 -13.04 -12.51 -8.00
N GLY A 62 -12.21 -13.26 -7.25
CA GLY A 62 -11.32 -14.27 -7.82
C GLY A 62 -12.05 -15.37 -8.60
N LEU A 63 -13.26 -15.72 -8.19
CA LEU A 63 -14.10 -16.66 -8.96
C LEU A 63 -14.57 -16.06 -10.29
N PHE A 64 -14.94 -14.77 -10.31
CA PHE A 64 -15.30 -14.08 -11.55
C PHE A 64 -14.12 -14.02 -12.51
N ASP A 65 -12.93 -13.71 -12.01
CA ASP A 65 -11.72 -13.64 -12.82
C ASP A 65 -11.30 -15.00 -13.36
N LEU A 66 -11.47 -16.09 -12.57
CA LEU A 66 -11.31 -17.46 -13.08
C LEU A 66 -12.27 -17.72 -14.24
N ASN A 67 -13.55 -17.36 -14.12
CA ASN A 67 -14.54 -17.52 -15.18
C ASN A 67 -14.20 -16.70 -16.45
N GLU A 68 -13.67 -15.48 -16.28
CA GLU A 68 -13.16 -14.69 -17.42
C GLU A 68 -11.98 -15.39 -18.10
N MET A 69 -11.04 -15.97 -17.33
CA MET A 69 -9.95 -16.78 -17.89
C MET A 69 -10.46 -18.02 -18.63
N GLU A 70 -11.48 -18.70 -18.10
CA GLU A 70 -12.14 -19.87 -18.72
C GLU A 70 -12.87 -19.51 -20.02
N SER A 71 -13.33 -18.27 -20.17
CA SER A 71 -13.91 -17.80 -21.43
C SER A 71 -12.92 -17.86 -22.62
N VAL A 72 -11.62 -17.76 -22.33
CA VAL A 72 -10.52 -17.79 -23.33
C VAL A 72 -9.79 -19.12 -23.34
N GLY A 73 -9.35 -19.58 -22.19
CA GLY A 73 -8.62 -20.82 -21.97
C GLY A 73 -7.29 -20.96 -22.69
N SER A 74 -6.53 -21.95 -22.28
CA SER A 74 -5.22 -22.30 -22.85
C SER A 74 -5.36 -22.95 -24.24
N ASP A 75 -4.33 -22.82 -25.07
CA ASP A 75 -4.22 -23.53 -26.36
C ASP A 75 -2.77 -23.98 -26.65
N ASP A 76 -2.41 -24.21 -27.91
CA ASP A 76 -1.06 -24.62 -28.34
C ASP A 76 -0.05 -23.45 -28.36
N LYS A 77 -0.50 -22.20 -28.17
CA LYS A 77 0.31 -20.98 -28.20
C LYS A 77 0.44 -20.31 -26.86
N ILE A 78 -0.63 -20.29 -26.08
CA ILE A 78 -0.64 -19.71 -24.75
C ILE A 78 -1.08 -20.72 -23.69
N LYS A 79 -0.43 -20.69 -22.54
CA LYS A 79 -0.84 -21.45 -21.35
C LYS A 79 -1.21 -20.46 -20.24
N ILE A 80 -2.39 -20.68 -19.65
CA ILE A 80 -2.88 -19.92 -18.51
C ILE A 80 -2.75 -20.85 -17.30
N ALA A 81 -1.72 -20.60 -16.48
CA ALA A 81 -1.42 -21.39 -15.29
C ALA A 81 -1.87 -20.59 -14.05
N LEU A 82 -2.83 -21.10 -13.31
CA LEU A 82 -3.37 -20.45 -12.12
C LEU A 82 -3.08 -21.29 -10.88
N GLN A 83 -2.69 -20.64 -9.78
CA GLN A 83 -2.80 -21.18 -8.43
C GLN A 83 -3.69 -20.26 -7.62
N ALA A 84 -4.75 -20.80 -7.03
CA ALA A 84 -5.74 -20.04 -6.28
C ALA A 84 -6.13 -20.76 -4.99
N GLU A 85 -6.38 -19.99 -3.95
CA GLU A 85 -7.10 -20.39 -2.75
C GLU A 85 -8.24 -19.41 -2.51
N PHE A 86 -9.44 -19.93 -2.23
CA PHE A 86 -10.64 -19.13 -2.04
C PHE A 86 -11.14 -19.28 -0.61
N SER A 87 -11.88 -18.29 -0.10
CA SER A 87 -12.43 -18.31 1.24
C SER A 87 -13.87 -18.80 1.26
N ALA A 88 -14.11 -19.91 1.95
CA ALA A 88 -15.46 -20.40 2.20
C ALA A 88 -16.26 -19.52 3.19
N PHE A 89 -15.60 -18.60 3.88
CA PHE A 89 -16.27 -17.63 4.75
C PHE A 89 -16.92 -16.50 3.95
N TYR A 90 -16.25 -16.01 2.89
CA TYR A 90 -16.75 -14.91 2.07
C TYR A 90 -17.53 -15.35 0.83
N THR A 91 -17.47 -16.63 0.47
CA THR A 91 -18.17 -17.17 -0.71
C THR A 91 -19.03 -18.36 -0.31
N ASP A 92 -20.33 -18.27 -0.60
CA ASP A 92 -21.26 -19.39 -0.48
C ASP A 92 -21.13 -20.33 -1.69
N PHE A 93 -20.20 -21.29 -1.60
CA PHE A 93 -19.95 -22.26 -2.66
C PHE A 93 -21.14 -23.17 -2.95
N ASP A 94 -21.98 -23.45 -1.96
CA ASP A 94 -23.20 -24.25 -2.13
C ASP A 94 -24.23 -23.51 -3.00
N SER A 95 -24.35 -22.19 -2.85
CA SER A 95 -25.28 -21.37 -3.63
C SER A 95 -24.94 -21.32 -5.11
N ILE A 96 -23.65 -21.41 -5.46
CA ILE A 96 -23.18 -21.49 -6.85
C ILE A 96 -23.08 -22.94 -7.35
N GLY A 97 -23.53 -23.91 -6.56
CA GLY A 97 -23.56 -25.33 -6.93
C GLY A 97 -22.17 -25.98 -7.00
N ARG A 98 -21.20 -25.50 -6.25
CA ARG A 98 -19.82 -25.98 -6.21
C ARG A 98 -19.46 -26.53 -4.84
N ALA A 99 -18.71 -27.62 -4.82
CA ALA A 99 -18.08 -28.11 -3.60
C ALA A 99 -16.65 -27.57 -3.53
N TYR A 100 -16.34 -26.83 -2.48
CA TYR A 100 -15.01 -26.35 -2.19
C TYR A 100 -14.70 -26.59 -0.71
N ASN A 101 -13.51 -27.07 -0.42
CA ASN A 101 -13.11 -27.53 0.91
C ASN A 101 -11.98 -26.71 1.54
N GLY A 102 -11.66 -25.52 0.98
CA GLY A 102 -10.59 -24.66 1.47
C GLY A 102 -9.18 -25.14 1.08
N GLU A 103 -9.05 -25.99 0.04
CA GLU A 103 -7.75 -26.40 -0.45
C GLU A 103 -7.26 -25.48 -1.58
N THR A 104 -5.95 -25.26 -1.61
CA THR A 104 -5.30 -24.53 -2.72
C THR A 104 -5.36 -25.36 -3.98
N LEU A 105 -5.81 -24.77 -5.09
CA LEU A 105 -6.00 -25.40 -6.37
C LEU A 105 -4.98 -24.90 -7.39
N ARG A 106 -4.49 -25.79 -8.26
CA ARG A 106 -3.70 -25.47 -9.46
C ARG A 106 -4.46 -25.82 -10.71
N PHE A 107 -4.48 -24.88 -11.65
CA PHE A 107 -5.15 -25.04 -12.93
C PHE A 107 -4.18 -24.86 -14.10
N LEU A 108 -4.38 -25.64 -15.13
CA LEU A 108 -4.15 -25.21 -16.51
C LEU A 108 -5.52 -24.83 -17.06
N VAL A 109 -5.86 -23.55 -17.01
CA VAL A 109 -7.20 -23.06 -17.34
C VAL A 109 -7.55 -23.42 -18.77
N GLN A 110 -8.70 -24.09 -18.96
CA GLN A 110 -9.24 -24.50 -20.26
C GLN A 110 -10.45 -23.64 -20.61
N ALA A 111 -10.72 -23.46 -21.90
CA ALA A 111 -11.94 -22.81 -22.32
C ALA A 111 -13.14 -23.74 -22.09
N ASP A 112 -14.16 -23.25 -21.39
CA ASP A 112 -15.40 -24.01 -21.21
C ASP A 112 -16.58 -23.50 -22.05
N GLY A 113 -16.54 -22.25 -22.51
CA GLY A 113 -17.56 -21.68 -23.40
C GLY A 113 -18.92 -21.44 -22.72
N ASN A 114 -19.01 -21.58 -21.40
CA ASN A 114 -20.22 -21.32 -20.63
C ASN A 114 -19.95 -20.22 -19.60
N PRO A 115 -20.40 -18.97 -19.85
CA PRO A 115 -20.11 -17.84 -18.97
C PRO A 115 -20.73 -17.94 -17.57
N ASP A 116 -21.66 -18.87 -17.37
CA ASP A 116 -22.31 -19.12 -16.08
C ASP A 116 -21.66 -20.27 -15.29
N ASN A 117 -20.58 -20.87 -15.83
CA ASN A 117 -19.94 -22.03 -15.22
C ASN A 117 -18.52 -21.71 -14.77
N ILE A 118 -18.24 -21.90 -13.50
CA ILE A 118 -16.89 -21.82 -12.93
C ILE A 118 -16.45 -23.25 -12.61
N ASP A 119 -15.44 -23.78 -13.31
CA ASP A 119 -15.04 -25.19 -13.18
C ASP A 119 -13.93 -25.39 -12.12
N LEU A 120 -14.30 -25.27 -10.85
CA LEU A 120 -13.37 -25.59 -9.76
C LEU A 120 -12.89 -27.05 -9.78
N ALA A 121 -13.67 -27.96 -10.37
CA ALA A 121 -13.30 -29.37 -10.46
C ALA A 121 -12.15 -29.64 -11.45
N ALA A 122 -11.87 -28.70 -12.35
CA ALA A 122 -10.68 -28.76 -13.21
C ALA A 122 -9.39 -28.46 -12.46
N GLY A 123 -9.47 -27.85 -11.26
CA GLY A 123 -8.32 -27.56 -10.41
C GLY A 123 -7.78 -28.82 -9.71
N GLN A 124 -6.47 -28.98 -9.77
CA GLN A 124 -5.77 -30.00 -8.99
C GLN A 124 -5.50 -29.49 -7.59
N SER A 125 -6.07 -30.13 -6.58
CA SER A 125 -5.73 -29.82 -5.18
C SER A 125 -4.26 -30.12 -4.88
N ILE A 126 -3.63 -29.21 -4.19
CA ILE A 126 -2.27 -29.37 -3.61
C ILE A 126 -2.29 -29.34 -2.08
N GLY A 127 -3.47 -29.53 -1.50
CA GLY A 127 -3.73 -29.37 -0.06
C GLY A 127 -3.87 -27.90 0.33
N ASN A 128 -4.14 -27.65 1.60
CA ASN A 128 -4.13 -26.29 2.13
C ASN A 128 -2.66 -25.85 2.29
N VAL A 129 -2.19 -24.92 1.48
CA VAL A 129 -0.85 -24.35 1.55
C VAL A 129 -0.92 -22.87 1.80
N ASP A 130 -0.11 -22.38 2.71
CA ASP A 130 -0.01 -20.95 3.03
C ASP A 130 0.36 -20.13 1.78
N MET A 131 -0.62 -19.40 1.21
CA MET A 131 -0.45 -18.55 0.04
C MET A 131 0.32 -17.26 0.39
N GLY A 132 0.30 -16.82 1.65
CA GLY A 132 1.11 -15.71 2.15
C GLY A 132 2.59 -16.07 2.38
N ALA A 133 2.98 -17.35 2.24
CA ALA A 133 4.36 -17.77 2.39
C ALA A 133 5.18 -17.58 1.10
N PRO A 134 6.34 -16.88 1.14
CA PRO A 134 7.19 -16.64 -0.04
C PRO A 134 7.59 -17.91 -0.80
N ALA A 135 7.83 -18.99 -0.07
CA ALA A 135 8.19 -20.28 -0.67
C ALA A 135 7.07 -20.89 -1.52
N THR A 136 5.82 -20.56 -1.24
CA THR A 136 4.66 -21.04 -2.01
C THR A 136 4.61 -20.36 -3.38
N LEU A 137 4.81 -19.05 -3.45
CA LEU A 137 4.93 -18.31 -4.70
C LEU A 137 6.13 -18.80 -5.52
N THR A 138 7.30 -18.97 -4.88
CA THR A 138 8.50 -19.52 -5.56
C THR A 138 8.19 -20.86 -6.23
N ARG A 139 7.56 -21.79 -5.50
CA ARG A 139 7.18 -23.11 -6.03
C ARG A 139 6.14 -23.03 -7.14
N PHE A 140 5.21 -22.08 -7.06
CA PHE A 140 4.22 -21.87 -8.13
C PHE A 140 4.90 -21.44 -9.43
N ILE A 141 5.75 -20.42 -9.40
CA ILE A 141 6.47 -19.93 -10.60
C ILE A 141 7.30 -21.07 -11.21
N GLN A 142 8.04 -21.81 -10.38
CA GLN A 142 8.84 -22.96 -10.84
C GLN A 142 7.99 -24.07 -11.45
N TRP A 143 6.84 -24.38 -10.82
CA TRP A 143 5.90 -25.37 -11.34
C TRP A 143 5.36 -24.95 -12.70
N ALA A 144 4.87 -23.72 -12.82
CA ALA A 144 4.29 -23.22 -14.06
C ALA A 144 5.31 -23.20 -15.20
N ALA A 145 6.51 -22.68 -14.97
CA ALA A 145 7.57 -22.65 -16.00
C ALA A 145 8.09 -24.04 -16.38
N THR A 146 8.13 -24.99 -15.43
CA THR A 146 8.62 -26.35 -15.70
C THR A 146 7.56 -27.19 -16.43
N THR A 147 6.28 -27.05 -16.04
CA THR A 147 5.18 -27.83 -16.60
C THR A 147 4.73 -27.27 -17.95
N HIS A 148 4.81 -25.96 -18.11
CA HIS A 148 4.39 -25.22 -19.29
C HIS A 148 5.52 -24.32 -19.79
N PRO A 149 6.59 -24.90 -20.36
CA PRO A 149 7.72 -24.11 -20.86
C PRO A 149 7.29 -23.24 -22.04
N ALA A 150 7.67 -21.95 -21.99
CA ALA A 150 7.30 -20.95 -22.98
C ALA A 150 8.51 -20.11 -23.41
N GLN A 151 8.35 -19.34 -24.50
CA GLN A 151 9.34 -18.35 -24.92
C GLN A 151 9.30 -17.12 -23.99
N HIS A 152 8.09 -16.79 -23.52
CA HIS A 152 7.79 -15.62 -22.68
C HIS A 152 6.97 -16.01 -21.45
N TYR A 153 7.21 -15.30 -20.35
CA TYR A 153 6.51 -15.54 -19.09
C TYR A 153 5.92 -14.24 -18.54
N ALA A 154 4.63 -14.25 -18.24
CA ALA A 154 3.95 -13.21 -17.47
C ALA A 154 3.53 -13.76 -16.11
N LEU A 155 3.74 -12.99 -15.04
CA LEU A 155 3.29 -13.31 -13.69
C LEU A 155 2.31 -12.24 -13.23
N VAL A 156 1.11 -12.63 -12.84
CA VAL A 156 0.15 -11.79 -12.15
C VAL A 156 0.20 -12.10 -10.66
N ILE A 157 0.30 -11.07 -9.87
CA ILE A 157 0.08 -11.09 -8.43
C ILE A 157 -1.31 -10.49 -8.18
N TRP A 158 -2.22 -11.32 -7.75
CA TRP A 158 -3.62 -10.99 -7.57
C TRP A 158 -4.02 -11.07 -6.10
N ASP A 159 -4.35 -9.94 -5.49
CA ASP A 159 -4.86 -9.80 -4.13
C ASP A 159 -5.09 -8.31 -3.79
N HIS A 160 -5.36 -8.02 -2.52
CA HIS A 160 -5.18 -6.67 -1.98
C HIS A 160 -3.76 -6.16 -2.20
N GLY A 161 -3.63 -4.83 -2.31
CA GLY A 161 -2.35 -4.14 -2.42
C GLY A 161 -2.33 -2.89 -1.54
N ALA A 162 -1.14 -2.57 -1.02
CA ALA A 162 -0.92 -1.39 -0.19
C ALA A 162 0.40 -0.66 -0.53
N GLY A 163 0.92 -0.89 -1.74
CA GLY A 163 2.23 -0.40 -2.14
C GLY A 163 3.34 -1.03 -1.31
N TRP A 164 4.23 -0.20 -0.78
CA TRP A 164 5.33 -0.67 0.07
C TRP A 164 4.91 -0.87 1.54
N LYS A 165 3.77 -0.31 1.94
CA LYS A 165 3.34 -0.29 3.35
C LYS A 165 2.87 -1.67 3.81
N LYS A 166 3.24 -1.96 5.05
CA LYS A 166 2.62 -2.99 5.86
C LYS A 166 1.69 -2.28 6.83
N SER A 167 0.39 -2.30 6.61
CA SER A 167 -0.58 -1.76 7.55
C SER A 167 -1.28 -2.87 8.32
N ALA A 168 -1.92 -2.54 9.44
CA ALA A 168 -2.73 -3.51 10.20
C ALA A 168 -3.94 -4.01 9.40
N LEU A 169 -4.45 -3.21 8.45
CA LEU A 169 -5.59 -3.53 7.59
C LEU A 169 -5.17 -4.18 6.26
N PHE A 170 -4.01 -3.79 5.72
CA PHE A 170 -3.50 -4.31 4.45
C PHE A 170 -2.11 -4.90 4.70
N LYS A 171 -2.08 -6.21 4.89
CA LYS A 171 -0.90 -6.93 5.39
C LYS A 171 0.13 -7.26 4.30
N GLY A 172 0.25 -6.48 3.24
CA GLY A 172 1.20 -6.73 2.15
C GLY A 172 0.50 -6.98 0.82
N ALA A 173 1.16 -7.68 -0.11
CA ALA A 173 0.68 -7.89 -1.48
C ALA A 173 -0.03 -9.24 -1.71
N VAL A 174 0.02 -10.16 -0.77
CA VAL A 174 -0.70 -11.45 -0.80
C VAL A 174 -1.06 -11.81 0.64
N GLN A 175 -2.34 -11.91 0.90
CA GLN A 175 -2.90 -12.28 2.20
C GLN A 175 -3.55 -13.65 2.14
N ASP A 176 -3.33 -14.45 3.18
CA ASP A 176 -3.98 -15.73 3.44
C ASP A 176 -4.57 -15.66 4.84
N GLU A 177 -5.90 -15.52 4.92
CA GLU A 177 -6.59 -15.34 6.21
C GLU A 177 -6.62 -16.64 7.02
N SER A 178 -6.77 -17.79 6.37
CA SER A 178 -6.80 -19.08 7.05
C SER A 178 -5.47 -19.43 7.71
N SER A 179 -4.36 -19.03 7.08
CA SER A 179 -2.99 -19.16 7.62
C SER A 179 -2.57 -17.97 8.48
N ASN A 180 -3.36 -16.87 8.48
CA ASN A 180 -3.02 -15.59 9.10
C ASN A 180 -1.63 -15.08 8.71
N THR A 181 -1.32 -15.13 7.42
CA THR A 181 -0.03 -14.74 6.85
C THR A 181 -0.21 -13.75 5.71
N PHE A 182 0.87 -13.06 5.37
CA PHE A 182 0.95 -12.17 4.22
C PHE A 182 2.41 -11.96 3.82
N MET A 183 2.66 -11.66 2.55
CA MET A 183 3.99 -11.30 2.06
C MET A 183 4.23 -9.79 2.13
N SER A 184 5.31 -9.38 2.77
CA SER A 184 5.83 -8.02 2.62
C SER A 184 6.44 -7.83 1.23
N LEU A 185 6.59 -6.56 0.80
CA LEU A 185 7.19 -6.25 -0.50
C LEU A 185 8.58 -6.89 -0.72
N PRO A 186 9.55 -6.84 0.24
CA PRO A 186 10.83 -7.53 0.08
C PRO A 186 10.72 -9.06 0.01
N GLU A 187 9.77 -9.66 0.73
CA GLU A 187 9.52 -11.10 0.69
C GLU A 187 8.96 -11.54 -0.66
N LEU A 188 8.03 -10.75 -1.21
CA LEU A 188 7.45 -10.98 -2.52
C LEU A 188 8.52 -10.92 -3.63
N ALA A 189 9.33 -9.85 -3.64
CA ALA A 189 10.45 -9.73 -4.58
C ALA A 189 11.48 -10.85 -4.38
N GLY A 190 11.76 -11.23 -3.13
CA GLY A 190 12.60 -12.36 -2.78
C GLY A 190 12.08 -13.70 -3.33
N ALA A 191 10.76 -13.93 -3.25
CA ALA A 191 10.12 -15.14 -3.78
C ALA A 191 10.26 -15.24 -5.29
N VAL A 192 10.03 -14.14 -6.01
CA VAL A 192 10.22 -14.07 -7.47
C VAL A 192 11.69 -14.32 -7.84
N ARG A 193 12.62 -13.67 -7.15
CA ARG A 193 14.07 -13.86 -7.37
C ARG A 193 14.49 -15.31 -7.16
N ASN A 194 13.99 -15.95 -6.10
CA ASN A 194 14.31 -17.34 -5.76
C ASN A 194 13.72 -18.37 -6.73
N ALA A 195 12.72 -17.99 -7.50
CA ALA A 195 12.18 -18.86 -8.56
C ALA A 195 13.22 -19.10 -9.67
N GLY A 196 14.09 -18.13 -9.92
CA GLY A 196 15.18 -18.25 -10.91
C GLY A 196 14.71 -18.29 -12.36
N ILE A 197 13.48 -17.81 -12.62
CA ILE A 197 12.86 -17.72 -13.94
C ILE A 197 12.90 -16.26 -14.38
N HIS A 198 13.34 -16.01 -15.61
CA HIS A 198 13.21 -14.69 -16.21
C HIS A 198 11.75 -14.43 -16.54
N LEU A 199 11.24 -13.28 -16.16
CA LEU A 199 9.88 -12.84 -16.43
C LEU A 199 9.91 -11.67 -17.41
N ASP A 200 9.12 -11.76 -18.49
CA ASP A 200 8.95 -10.64 -19.42
C ASP A 200 8.04 -9.57 -18.79
N VAL A 201 6.99 -9.99 -18.07
CA VAL A 201 6.01 -9.09 -17.45
C VAL A 201 5.68 -9.56 -16.02
N ILE A 202 5.69 -8.63 -15.07
CA ILE A 202 4.99 -8.78 -13.79
C ILE A 202 3.82 -7.81 -13.81
N ASN A 203 2.61 -8.31 -13.61
CA ASN A 203 1.41 -7.51 -13.48
C ASN A 203 0.86 -7.62 -12.06
N PHE A 204 0.57 -6.51 -11.44
CA PHE A 204 -0.15 -6.45 -10.17
C PHE A 204 -1.61 -6.13 -10.46
N ASP A 205 -2.46 -7.11 -10.25
CA ASP A 205 -3.89 -6.92 -10.10
C ASP A 205 -4.16 -6.74 -8.61
N ALA A 206 -3.75 -5.58 -8.14
CA ALA A 206 -3.69 -5.22 -6.73
C ALA A 206 -3.55 -3.69 -6.56
N CYS A 207 -4.24 -3.14 -5.57
CA CYS A 207 -4.30 -1.71 -5.30
C CYS A 207 -2.93 -1.09 -5.01
N LEU A 208 -2.70 0.16 -5.46
CA LEU A 208 -1.62 1.04 -4.98
C LEU A 208 -0.19 0.55 -5.24
N MET A 209 0.01 -0.43 -6.13
CA MET A 209 1.34 -1.01 -6.35
C MET A 209 2.23 -0.19 -7.30
N ALA A 210 1.68 0.77 -8.08
CA ALA A 210 2.48 1.59 -8.99
C ALA A 210 3.26 2.68 -8.23
N MET A 211 4.26 2.25 -7.47
CA MET A 211 5.14 3.13 -6.72
C MET A 211 6.61 2.96 -7.16
N TYR A 212 7.38 4.04 -7.07
CA TYR A 212 8.83 4.01 -7.27
C TYR A 212 9.50 2.97 -6.37
N GLU A 213 9.09 2.88 -5.11
CA GLU A 213 9.61 1.94 -4.13
C GLU A 213 9.37 0.51 -4.55
N VAL A 214 8.16 0.21 -5.03
CA VAL A 214 7.78 -1.11 -5.53
C VAL A 214 8.58 -1.45 -6.78
N ALA A 215 8.62 -0.54 -7.76
CA ALA A 215 9.37 -0.76 -8.99
C ALA A 215 10.87 -1.03 -8.72
N TYR A 216 11.47 -0.32 -7.75
CA TYR A 216 12.88 -0.53 -7.43
C TYR A 216 13.14 -1.86 -6.70
N GLU A 217 12.23 -2.32 -5.85
CA GLU A 217 12.35 -3.61 -5.16
C GLU A 217 12.38 -4.79 -6.15
N PHE A 218 11.66 -4.64 -7.29
CA PHE A 218 11.62 -5.61 -8.38
C PHE A 218 12.64 -5.36 -9.49
N ALA A 219 13.55 -4.41 -9.33
CA ALA A 219 14.55 -4.11 -10.35
C ALA A 219 15.38 -5.35 -10.73
N GLY A 220 15.40 -5.67 -12.02
CA GLY A 220 16.10 -6.83 -12.58
C GLY A 220 15.37 -8.18 -12.40
N LEU A 221 14.11 -8.19 -11.95
CA LEU A 221 13.31 -9.41 -11.81
C LEU A 221 12.36 -9.62 -13.00
N ALA A 222 12.01 -8.57 -13.71
CA ALA A 222 11.23 -8.60 -14.94
C ALA A 222 11.69 -7.53 -15.91
N ASP A 223 11.29 -7.65 -17.19
CA ASP A 223 11.54 -6.62 -18.19
C ASP A 223 10.54 -5.47 -18.08
N TYR A 224 9.27 -5.79 -17.76
CA TYR A 224 8.19 -4.81 -17.61
C TYR A 224 7.37 -5.09 -16.35
N MET A 225 6.82 -4.01 -15.76
CA MET A 225 5.81 -4.11 -14.70
C MET A 225 4.56 -3.33 -15.08
N VAL A 226 3.39 -3.90 -14.73
CA VAL A 226 2.08 -3.27 -14.90
C VAL A 226 1.40 -3.18 -13.54
N PHE A 227 0.81 -2.04 -13.21
CA PHE A 227 0.25 -1.81 -11.86
C PHE A 227 -0.55 -0.51 -11.81
N SER A 228 -1.22 -0.24 -10.67
CA SER A 228 -2.04 0.95 -10.44
C SER A 228 -1.48 1.83 -9.32
N GLU A 229 -1.53 3.17 -9.50
CA GLU A 229 -1.22 4.15 -8.44
C GLU A 229 -2.39 4.31 -7.46
N GLU A 230 -3.61 4.03 -7.92
CA GLU A 230 -4.86 4.14 -7.18
C GLU A 230 -5.37 2.76 -6.76
N VAL A 231 -6.40 2.72 -5.90
CA VAL A 231 -7.14 1.48 -5.65
C VAL A 231 -7.75 0.96 -6.94
N GLU A 232 -7.71 -0.34 -7.13
CA GLU A 232 -8.36 -1.01 -8.26
C GLU A 232 -9.79 -1.38 -7.88
N PRO A 233 -10.76 -1.22 -8.78
CA PRO A 233 -12.13 -1.67 -8.54
C PRO A 233 -12.17 -3.20 -8.36
N GLY A 234 -13.14 -3.70 -7.60
CA GLY A 234 -13.24 -5.12 -7.27
C GLY A 234 -13.39 -6.10 -8.44
N ASN A 235 -13.60 -5.61 -9.67
CA ASN A 235 -13.58 -6.45 -10.87
C ASN A 235 -12.15 -6.61 -11.46
N GLY A 236 -11.12 -6.02 -10.87
CA GLY A 236 -9.72 -6.22 -11.26
C GLY A 236 -9.42 -5.99 -12.75
N ASP A 237 -8.48 -6.74 -13.25
CA ASP A 237 -8.11 -6.77 -14.68
C ASP A 237 -9.16 -7.54 -15.52
N PRO A 238 -9.59 -7.04 -16.69
CA PRO A 238 -10.53 -7.76 -17.56
C PRO A 238 -9.82 -8.90 -18.29
N TYR A 239 -9.70 -10.05 -17.63
CA TYR A 239 -8.92 -11.20 -18.12
C TYR A 239 -9.42 -11.75 -19.45
N ASP A 240 -10.72 -11.72 -19.70
CA ASP A 240 -11.33 -12.15 -20.96
C ASP A 240 -10.76 -11.38 -22.16
N THR A 241 -10.70 -10.05 -22.06
CA THR A 241 -10.21 -9.18 -23.14
C THR A 241 -8.69 -9.15 -23.24
N ILE A 242 -7.98 -9.21 -22.12
CA ILE A 242 -6.51 -9.27 -22.07
C ILE A 242 -6.01 -10.56 -22.69
N LEU A 243 -6.54 -11.70 -22.24
CA LEU A 243 -6.12 -13.01 -22.71
C LEU A 243 -6.59 -13.31 -24.14
N ALA A 244 -7.77 -12.83 -24.55
CA ALA A 244 -8.21 -12.91 -25.94
C ALA A 244 -7.28 -12.13 -26.88
N ASP A 245 -6.81 -10.96 -26.45
CA ASP A 245 -5.84 -10.18 -27.23
C ASP A 245 -4.49 -10.90 -27.34
N LEU A 246 -3.97 -11.42 -26.23
CA LEU A 246 -2.74 -12.23 -26.23
C LEU A 246 -2.87 -13.47 -27.11
N LYS A 247 -3.99 -14.19 -27.02
CA LYS A 247 -4.28 -15.38 -27.82
C LYS A 247 -4.36 -15.07 -29.30
N SER A 248 -4.89 -13.90 -29.66
CA SER A 248 -4.98 -13.45 -31.06
C SER A 248 -3.62 -13.01 -31.63
N ARG A 249 -2.71 -12.57 -30.77
CA ARG A 249 -1.37 -12.04 -31.10
C ARG A 249 -0.28 -12.68 -30.21
N PRO A 250 -0.10 -14.00 -30.25
CA PRO A 250 0.76 -14.71 -29.31
C PRO A 250 2.25 -14.35 -29.45
N THR A 251 2.63 -13.69 -30.52
CA THR A 251 4.00 -13.21 -30.74
C THR A 251 4.26 -11.80 -30.17
N MET A 252 3.32 -11.26 -29.33
CA MET A 252 3.57 -10.02 -28.60
C MET A 252 4.87 -10.11 -27.81
N THR A 253 5.61 -9.00 -27.78
CA THR A 253 6.69 -8.78 -26.83
C THR A 253 6.14 -8.44 -25.44
N GLY A 254 6.97 -8.50 -24.39
CA GLY A 254 6.59 -8.07 -23.04
C GLY A 254 6.09 -6.62 -23.01
N ALA A 255 6.71 -5.73 -23.80
CA ALA A 255 6.25 -4.33 -23.93
C ALA A 255 4.82 -4.25 -24.50
N GLU A 256 4.55 -4.99 -25.60
CA GLU A 256 3.24 -4.97 -26.24
C GLU A 256 2.15 -5.59 -25.35
N LEU A 257 2.47 -6.66 -24.60
CA LEU A 257 1.54 -7.23 -23.63
C LEU A 257 1.26 -6.23 -22.51
N SER A 258 2.28 -5.60 -21.94
CA SER A 258 2.14 -4.61 -20.89
C SER A 258 1.28 -3.42 -21.33
N GLN A 259 1.49 -2.91 -22.54
CA GLN A 259 0.66 -1.85 -23.12
C GLN A 259 -0.78 -2.34 -23.36
N SER A 260 -0.96 -3.58 -23.83
CA SER A 260 -2.29 -4.16 -24.03
C SER A 260 -3.07 -4.24 -22.71
N ILE A 261 -2.47 -4.70 -21.62
CA ILE A 261 -3.10 -4.75 -20.30
C ILE A 261 -3.61 -3.36 -19.91
N VAL A 262 -2.77 -2.33 -19.99
CA VAL A 262 -3.14 -0.94 -19.66
C VAL A 262 -4.32 -0.44 -20.51
N GLU A 263 -4.30 -0.70 -21.83
CA GLU A 263 -5.36 -0.27 -22.74
C GLU A 263 -6.68 -1.02 -22.50
N LYS A 264 -6.63 -2.33 -22.22
CA LYS A 264 -7.83 -3.14 -21.95
C LYS A 264 -8.47 -2.72 -20.62
N TYR A 265 -7.67 -2.52 -19.56
CA TYR A 265 -8.13 -2.02 -18.28
C TYR A 265 -8.84 -0.67 -18.44
N HIS A 266 -8.19 0.28 -19.11
CA HIS A 266 -8.78 1.60 -19.34
C HIS A 266 -10.07 1.52 -20.19
N ALA A 267 -10.08 0.71 -21.22
CA ALA A 267 -11.26 0.52 -22.07
C ALA A 267 -12.44 -0.05 -21.27
N TYR A 268 -12.19 -1.03 -20.40
CA TYR A 268 -13.20 -1.65 -19.54
C TYR A 268 -13.82 -0.61 -18.60
N TYR A 269 -13.00 0.12 -17.86
CA TYR A 269 -13.48 1.11 -16.86
C TYR A 269 -13.91 2.45 -17.46
N SER A 270 -13.76 2.66 -18.75
CA SER A 270 -14.30 3.82 -19.48
C SER A 270 -15.63 3.51 -20.17
N THR A 271 -16.06 2.26 -20.22
CA THR A 271 -17.26 1.82 -20.92
C THR A 271 -18.51 2.00 -20.05
N PRO A 272 -19.67 2.44 -20.59
CA PRO A 272 -20.91 2.49 -19.84
C PRO A 272 -21.29 1.14 -19.26
N GLY A 273 -21.60 1.10 -17.95
CA GLY A 273 -21.94 -0.13 -17.20
C GLY A 273 -20.81 -0.63 -16.31
N THR A 274 -19.56 -0.42 -16.68
CA THR A 274 -18.38 -0.75 -15.87
C THR A 274 -17.54 0.48 -15.49
N ARG A 275 -17.98 1.65 -15.96
CA ARG A 275 -17.27 2.91 -15.75
C ARG A 275 -17.03 3.20 -14.28
N GLN A 276 -15.78 3.55 -13.99
CA GLN A 276 -15.33 4.04 -12.70
C GLN A 276 -14.93 5.52 -12.82
N GLU A 277 -15.04 6.26 -11.72
CA GLU A 277 -14.71 7.68 -11.68
C GLU A 277 -13.27 7.96 -11.24
N LYS A 278 -12.53 6.91 -10.83
CA LYS A 278 -11.17 7.04 -10.28
C LYS A 278 -10.39 5.74 -10.51
N THR A 279 -9.70 5.60 -11.65
CA THR A 279 -8.80 4.48 -11.92
C THR A 279 -7.52 4.94 -12.58
N THR A 280 -6.43 4.25 -12.30
CA THR A 280 -5.13 4.38 -12.98
C THR A 280 -4.62 2.99 -13.36
N LYS A 281 -3.89 2.88 -14.46
CA LYS A 281 -3.11 1.69 -14.80
C LYS A 281 -1.92 2.15 -15.62
N SER A 282 -0.72 1.68 -15.27
CA SER A 282 0.51 2.05 -15.95
C SER A 282 1.40 0.86 -16.21
N ALA A 283 2.27 0.98 -17.22
CA ALA A 283 3.31 0.01 -17.55
C ALA A 283 4.68 0.68 -17.57
N VAL A 284 5.67 0.02 -16.97
CA VAL A 284 7.02 0.54 -16.76
C VAL A 284 8.06 -0.40 -17.37
N ASP A 285 9.01 0.19 -18.11
CA ASP A 285 10.24 -0.48 -18.55
C ASP A 285 11.23 -0.56 -17.39
N MET A 286 11.42 -1.76 -16.86
CA MET A 286 12.24 -2.03 -15.69
C MET A 286 13.73 -1.79 -15.93
N ALA A 287 14.19 -1.77 -17.19
CA ALA A 287 15.56 -1.39 -17.54
C ALA A 287 15.85 0.09 -17.26
N ARG A 288 14.82 0.94 -17.10
CA ARG A 288 14.92 2.37 -16.79
C ARG A 288 14.91 2.69 -15.29
N ILE A 289 14.51 1.74 -14.47
CA ILE A 289 14.42 1.95 -13.02
C ILE A 289 15.75 2.31 -12.35
N PRO A 290 16.92 1.74 -12.73
CA PRO A 290 18.21 2.19 -12.19
C PRO A 290 18.53 3.66 -12.50
N ASP A 291 18.15 4.17 -13.68
CA ASP A 291 18.35 5.58 -14.05
C ASP A 291 17.41 6.48 -13.24
N LEU A 292 16.13 6.07 -13.07
CA LEU A 292 15.18 6.76 -12.20
C LEU A 292 15.69 6.79 -10.76
N HIS A 293 16.18 5.67 -10.24
CA HIS A 293 16.75 5.61 -8.89
C HIS A 293 17.93 6.58 -8.72
N SER A 294 18.82 6.64 -9.71
CA SER A 294 19.95 7.58 -9.71
C SER A 294 19.46 9.04 -9.70
N ALA A 295 18.39 9.35 -10.44
CA ALA A 295 17.77 10.67 -10.43
C ALA A 295 17.13 10.99 -9.07
N MET A 296 16.46 10.03 -8.44
CA MET A 296 15.87 10.15 -7.10
C MET A 296 16.93 10.41 -6.03
N LEU A 297 18.06 9.70 -6.07
CA LEU A 297 19.17 9.95 -5.14
C LEU A 297 19.75 11.37 -5.28
N ASN A 298 19.91 11.85 -6.51
CA ASN A 298 20.37 13.22 -6.75
C ASN A 298 19.35 14.27 -6.29
N PHE A 299 18.07 13.97 -6.43
CA PHE A 299 17.00 14.83 -5.94
C PHE A 299 16.96 14.85 -4.42
N ALA A 300 17.10 13.69 -3.76
CA ALA A 300 17.23 13.59 -2.30
C ALA A 300 18.42 14.38 -1.77
N ASP A 301 19.61 14.24 -2.38
CA ASP A 301 20.81 15.01 -2.01
C ASP A 301 20.58 16.53 -2.11
N ALA A 302 19.94 16.98 -3.19
CA ALA A 302 19.65 18.39 -3.38
C ALA A 302 18.62 18.91 -2.36
N LEU A 303 17.57 18.14 -2.10
CA LEU A 303 16.55 18.48 -1.10
C LEU A 303 17.15 18.55 0.29
N VAL A 304 17.86 17.52 0.75
CA VAL A 304 18.45 17.48 2.09
C VAL A 304 19.42 18.63 2.31
N ARG A 305 20.23 18.97 1.31
CA ARG A 305 21.21 20.05 1.38
C ARG A 305 20.57 21.44 1.42
N ASP A 306 19.57 21.68 0.58
CA ASP A 306 19.01 23.00 0.33
C ASP A 306 17.60 23.17 0.96
N TYR A 307 17.17 22.24 1.85
CA TYR A 307 15.80 22.13 2.33
C TYR A 307 15.26 23.43 2.96
N ASP A 308 16.02 24.07 3.84
CA ASP A 308 15.61 25.29 4.53
C ASP A 308 15.23 26.43 3.57
N ALA A 309 15.89 26.46 2.39
CA ALA A 309 15.59 27.46 1.37
C ALA A 309 14.36 27.12 0.51
N VAL A 310 13.91 25.86 0.50
CA VAL A 310 12.84 25.39 -0.39
C VAL A 310 11.64 24.78 0.36
N SER A 311 11.73 24.64 1.67
CA SER A 311 10.72 23.97 2.53
C SER A 311 9.30 24.46 2.29
N GLY A 312 9.09 25.78 2.22
CA GLY A 312 7.78 26.36 1.96
C GLY A 312 7.20 26.00 0.58
N VAL A 313 8.05 25.83 -0.44
CA VAL A 313 7.61 25.36 -1.75
C VAL A 313 7.28 23.86 -1.71
N VAL A 314 8.12 23.07 -1.03
CA VAL A 314 7.91 21.63 -0.88
C VAL A 314 6.60 21.34 -0.16
N ALA A 315 6.32 22.02 0.96
CA ALA A 315 5.07 21.88 1.71
C ALA A 315 3.84 22.25 0.86
N GLN A 316 3.88 23.38 0.13
CA GLN A 316 2.79 23.75 -0.77
C GLN A 316 2.58 22.73 -1.90
N VAL A 317 3.64 22.17 -2.43
CA VAL A 317 3.54 21.15 -3.48
C VAL A 317 2.98 19.84 -2.90
N GLN A 318 3.45 19.41 -1.74
CA GLN A 318 2.94 18.23 -1.04
C GLN A 318 1.42 18.33 -0.79
N ALA A 319 0.95 19.50 -0.35
CA ALA A 319 -0.47 19.73 -0.12
C ALA A 319 -1.32 19.63 -1.41
N ASN A 320 -0.76 20.01 -2.57
CA ASN A 320 -1.51 20.21 -3.82
C ASN A 320 -1.12 19.27 -4.98
N ALA A 321 -0.18 18.37 -4.80
CA ALA A 321 0.17 17.35 -5.79
C ALA A 321 -0.94 16.29 -5.88
N GLN A 322 -0.97 15.56 -7.01
CA GLN A 322 -1.87 14.44 -7.19
C GLN A 322 -1.63 13.41 -6.08
N LYS A 323 -2.68 13.07 -5.38
CA LYS A 323 -2.72 12.07 -4.31
C LYS A 323 -3.60 10.91 -4.72
N PHE A 324 -3.39 9.79 -4.07
CA PHE A 324 -4.18 8.57 -4.24
C PHE A 324 -4.87 8.21 -2.93
N GLU A 325 -5.46 7.05 -2.83
CA GLU A 325 -6.20 6.61 -1.63
C GLU A 325 -5.40 6.86 -0.35
N TYR A 326 -4.12 6.52 -0.31
CA TYR A 326 -3.25 7.01 0.75
C TYR A 326 -2.69 8.38 0.38
N ALA A 327 -3.14 9.41 1.09
CA ALA A 327 -2.75 10.78 0.82
C ALA A 327 -1.23 11.07 0.95
N ALA A 328 -0.47 10.13 1.53
CA ALA A 328 0.99 10.15 1.55
C ALA A 328 1.64 9.64 0.25
N ASN A 329 0.87 9.00 -0.63
CA ASN A 329 1.32 8.57 -1.94
C ASN A 329 1.01 9.67 -2.95
N LEU A 330 2.03 10.35 -3.42
CA LEU A 330 1.92 11.40 -4.42
C LEU A 330 2.38 10.87 -5.78
N ASP A 331 1.77 11.34 -6.87
CA ASP A 331 2.37 11.11 -8.18
C ASP A 331 3.76 11.74 -8.25
N LEU A 332 4.74 10.95 -8.63
CA LEU A 332 6.16 11.35 -8.61
C LEU A 332 6.46 12.44 -9.63
N TYR A 333 5.87 12.32 -10.83
CA TYR A 333 6.07 13.32 -11.89
C TYR A 333 5.41 14.65 -11.52
N ASP A 334 4.16 14.63 -11.09
CA ASP A 334 3.42 15.83 -10.71
C ASP A 334 4.08 16.55 -9.53
N PHE A 335 4.49 15.80 -8.50
CA PHE A 335 5.20 16.33 -7.33
C PHE A 335 6.49 17.05 -7.76
N THR A 336 7.35 16.40 -8.53
CA THR A 336 8.63 16.97 -8.94
C THR A 336 8.48 18.06 -10.01
N ALA A 337 7.49 17.97 -10.91
CA ALA A 337 7.17 19.02 -11.88
C ALA A 337 6.69 20.31 -11.19
N ARG A 338 5.82 20.18 -10.18
CA ARG A 338 5.34 21.32 -9.40
C ARG A 338 6.46 21.99 -8.61
N ILE A 339 7.40 21.23 -8.05
CA ILE A 339 8.61 21.77 -7.41
C ILE A 339 9.45 22.53 -8.44
N ALA A 340 9.76 21.91 -9.57
CA ALA A 340 10.58 22.54 -10.62
C ALA A 340 9.96 23.82 -11.16
N ASN A 341 8.64 23.88 -11.28
CA ASN A 341 7.93 25.06 -11.80
C ASN A 341 7.88 26.22 -10.81
N ARG A 342 7.95 25.97 -9.50
CA ARG A 342 7.86 26.99 -8.46
C ARG A 342 9.23 27.51 -8.01
N LEU A 343 10.28 26.72 -8.16
CA LEU A 343 11.62 27.14 -7.75
C LEU A 343 12.36 27.91 -8.85
N PRO A 344 13.16 28.92 -8.47
CA PRO A 344 14.11 29.54 -9.40
C PRO A 344 15.17 28.52 -9.86
N ALA A 345 15.99 28.90 -10.85
CA ALA A 345 17.10 28.07 -11.27
C ALA A 345 18.03 27.73 -10.09
N GLY A 346 18.31 26.46 -9.89
CA GLY A 346 19.10 25.94 -8.75
C GLY A 346 19.16 24.42 -8.73
N GLY A 347 19.88 23.88 -7.74
CA GLY A 347 20.16 22.44 -7.65
C GLY A 347 18.90 21.59 -7.52
N VAL A 348 18.00 21.95 -6.60
CA VAL A 348 16.73 21.22 -6.36
C VAL A 348 15.86 21.21 -7.61
N ARG A 349 15.69 22.38 -8.26
CA ARG A 349 14.93 22.47 -9.51
C ARG A 349 15.49 21.55 -10.60
N GLN A 350 16.80 21.60 -10.81
CA GLN A 350 17.44 20.79 -11.85
C GLN A 350 17.32 19.29 -11.55
N ALA A 351 17.48 18.89 -10.30
CA ALA A 351 17.32 17.50 -9.89
C ALA A 351 15.87 17.02 -10.07
N ALA A 352 14.86 17.84 -9.71
CA ALA A 352 13.46 17.54 -9.95
C ALA A 352 13.15 17.34 -11.44
N LEU A 353 13.67 18.18 -12.33
CA LEU A 353 13.53 18.02 -13.79
C LEU A 353 14.19 16.72 -14.27
N THR A 354 15.30 16.30 -13.66
CA THR A 354 15.95 15.03 -14.00
C THR A 354 15.07 13.83 -13.64
N VAL A 355 14.39 13.89 -12.48
CA VAL A 355 13.38 12.87 -12.09
C VAL A 355 12.23 12.83 -13.10
N ASN A 356 11.66 13.97 -13.49
CA ASN A 356 10.60 14.01 -14.50
C ASN A 356 11.00 13.32 -15.80
N ASN A 357 12.22 13.63 -16.29
CA ASN A 357 12.72 12.99 -17.51
C ASN A 357 12.88 11.48 -17.34
N ALA A 358 13.36 11.02 -16.17
CA ALA A 358 13.52 9.59 -15.90
C ALA A 358 12.16 8.87 -15.81
N VAL A 359 11.15 9.46 -15.16
CA VAL A 359 9.78 8.91 -15.13
C VAL A 359 9.21 8.80 -16.55
N THR A 360 9.33 9.86 -17.36
CA THR A 360 8.85 9.86 -18.75
C THR A 360 9.51 8.78 -19.62
N GLN A 361 10.77 8.42 -19.31
CA GLN A 361 11.48 7.36 -20.03
C GLN A 361 11.14 5.97 -19.52
N ALA A 362 10.75 5.84 -18.24
CA ALA A 362 10.42 4.56 -17.63
C ALA A 362 8.97 4.15 -17.92
N VAL A 363 8.01 5.07 -17.88
CA VAL A 363 6.60 4.79 -18.12
C VAL A 363 6.33 4.67 -19.61
N ILE A 364 6.04 3.44 -20.08
CA ILE A 364 5.80 3.15 -21.52
C ILE A 364 4.31 3.20 -21.90
N ALA A 365 3.42 3.11 -20.92
CA ALA A 365 1.98 3.32 -21.05
C ALA A 365 1.41 3.82 -19.73
N ASN A 366 0.44 4.72 -19.81
CA ASN A 366 -0.33 5.20 -18.65
C ASN A 366 -1.72 5.61 -19.10
N ARG A 367 -2.75 5.19 -18.36
CA ARG A 367 -4.15 5.55 -18.58
C ARG A 367 -4.83 5.82 -17.25
N THR A 368 -5.66 6.84 -17.25
CA THR A 368 -6.47 7.25 -16.10
C THR A 368 -7.93 7.39 -16.50
N THR A 369 -8.86 7.16 -15.57
CA THR A 369 -10.28 7.40 -15.76
C THR A 369 -10.80 8.29 -14.63
N GLY A 370 -11.46 9.38 -15.01
CA GLY A 370 -12.05 10.35 -14.09
C GLY A 370 -11.15 11.52 -13.69
N PRO A 371 -11.77 12.64 -13.28
CA PRO A 371 -11.05 13.89 -13.05
C PRO A 371 -10.15 13.87 -11.81
N ALA A 372 -10.43 12.99 -10.83
CA ALA A 372 -9.69 12.92 -9.57
C ALA A 372 -8.24 12.43 -9.74
N VAL A 373 -7.91 11.82 -10.88
CA VAL A 373 -6.60 11.24 -11.19
C VAL A 373 -5.98 11.79 -12.50
N ASN A 374 -6.40 13.00 -12.90
CA ASN A 374 -5.94 13.61 -14.15
C ASN A 374 -4.43 13.92 -14.18
N ASP A 375 -3.84 14.17 -13.02
CA ASP A 375 -2.42 14.47 -12.86
C ASP A 375 -1.62 13.23 -12.40
N ALA A 376 -2.13 12.01 -12.66
CA ALA A 376 -1.41 10.75 -12.45
C ALA A 376 -0.60 10.38 -13.69
N TYR A 377 0.71 10.18 -13.53
CA TYR A 377 1.67 9.93 -14.61
C TYR A 377 2.30 8.54 -14.55
N GLY A 378 1.77 7.68 -13.71
CA GLY A 378 2.03 6.23 -13.72
C GLY A 378 3.02 5.73 -12.69
N LEU A 379 3.58 6.57 -11.84
CA LEU A 379 4.37 6.17 -10.68
C LEU A 379 4.15 7.10 -9.50
N ALA A 380 3.64 6.58 -8.41
CA ALA A 380 3.59 7.24 -7.12
C ALA A 380 4.92 7.17 -6.37
N VAL A 381 5.07 8.02 -5.36
CA VAL A 381 6.17 8.02 -4.39
C VAL A 381 5.64 8.36 -3.00
N PHE A 382 6.23 7.78 -1.97
CA PHE A 382 5.87 8.06 -0.59
C PHE A 382 6.45 9.39 -0.11
N VAL A 383 5.56 10.35 0.19
CA VAL A 383 5.88 11.69 0.70
C VAL A 383 4.85 12.09 1.76
N PRO A 384 4.92 11.51 2.96
CA PRO A 384 3.96 11.81 4.02
C PRO A 384 4.13 13.23 4.55
N SER A 385 3.04 13.82 5.03
CA SER A 385 3.06 14.99 5.92
C SER A 385 2.99 14.54 7.38
N LEU A 386 3.40 15.40 8.30
CA LEU A 386 3.35 15.06 9.73
C LEU A 386 1.92 14.83 10.22
N GLY A 387 0.94 15.56 9.66
CA GLY A 387 -0.47 15.36 10.01
C GLY A 387 -1.10 14.07 9.47
N GLN A 388 -0.41 13.32 8.62
CA GLN A 388 -0.91 12.06 8.03
C GLN A 388 -0.38 10.81 8.76
N VAL A 389 0.39 10.98 9.83
CA VAL A 389 1.05 9.86 10.49
C VAL A 389 1.15 10.16 11.98
N SER A 390 0.58 9.31 12.84
CA SER A 390 0.81 9.37 14.28
C SER A 390 2.31 9.24 14.58
N SER A 391 2.79 9.81 15.67
CA SER A 391 4.22 9.85 16.01
C SER A 391 4.86 8.45 16.02
N ASP A 392 4.17 7.45 16.56
CA ASP A 392 4.70 6.10 16.68
C ASP A 392 4.53 5.29 15.38
N ALA A 393 3.40 5.43 14.68
CA ALA A 393 3.21 4.82 13.37
C ALA A 393 4.16 5.44 12.34
N LEU A 394 4.39 6.77 12.39
CA LEU A 394 5.38 7.44 11.55
C LEU A 394 6.79 6.89 11.81
N TYR A 395 7.18 6.77 13.08
CA TYR A 395 8.49 6.24 13.43
C TYR A 395 8.65 4.80 12.91
N ASN A 396 7.65 3.95 13.12
CA ASN A 396 7.66 2.57 12.63
C ASN A 396 7.64 2.50 11.10
N ASP A 397 6.83 3.33 10.45
CA ASP A 397 6.75 3.41 8.99
C ASP A 397 8.07 3.93 8.39
N LEU A 398 8.68 4.98 8.96
CA LEU A 398 9.98 5.47 8.49
C LEU A 398 11.10 4.47 8.71
N GLN A 399 11.07 3.70 9.82
CA GLN A 399 12.01 2.59 10.04
C GLN A 399 11.83 1.48 9.01
N ALA A 400 10.59 1.09 8.70
CA ALA A 400 10.28 0.11 7.67
C ALA A 400 10.66 0.63 6.27
N TYR A 401 10.34 1.90 5.99
CA TYR A 401 10.69 2.58 4.76
C TYR A 401 12.20 2.62 4.50
N GLY A 402 12.98 2.92 5.53
CA GLY A 402 14.44 2.90 5.46
C GLY A 402 15.05 1.53 5.15
N ARG A 403 14.28 0.43 5.29
CA ARG A 403 14.72 -0.94 4.97
C ARG A 403 14.46 -1.36 3.53
N LEU A 404 13.68 -0.61 2.77
CA LEU A 404 13.44 -0.89 1.35
C LEU A 404 14.73 -0.79 0.55
N ALA A 405 14.82 -1.57 -0.53
CA ALA A 405 16.04 -1.62 -1.36
C ALA A 405 16.47 -0.25 -1.89
N CYS A 406 15.51 0.62 -2.23
CA CYS A 406 15.76 1.98 -2.70
C CYS A 406 16.43 2.89 -1.65
N ASN A 407 16.43 2.49 -0.37
CA ASN A 407 16.93 3.28 0.74
C ASN A 407 18.22 2.70 1.40
N GLN A 408 18.82 1.63 0.84
CA GLN A 408 19.90 0.91 1.53
C GLN A 408 21.35 1.25 1.07
N ILE A 409 21.55 1.95 -0.03
CA ILE A 409 22.84 1.88 -0.76
C ILE A 409 23.76 3.10 -0.57
N ARG A 410 23.32 4.23 -0.01
CA ARG A 410 24.13 5.47 0.09
C ARG A 410 23.97 6.23 1.39
N SER A 411 24.83 7.24 1.60
CA SER A 411 24.76 8.15 2.74
C SER A 411 23.56 9.11 2.67
N THR A 412 23.06 9.43 1.49
CA THR A 412 21.84 10.21 1.28
C THR A 412 20.92 9.43 0.35
N VAL A 413 19.77 9.06 0.85
CA VAL A 413 18.72 8.30 0.17
C VAL A 413 17.40 9.02 0.26
N TRP A 414 16.43 8.59 -0.52
CA TRP A 414 15.11 9.24 -0.53
C TRP A 414 14.45 9.25 0.86
N ALA A 415 14.64 8.22 1.68
CA ALA A 415 14.14 8.20 3.07
C ALA A 415 14.60 9.41 3.89
N GLN A 416 15.84 9.88 3.73
CA GLN A 416 16.33 11.06 4.44
C GLN A 416 15.68 12.35 3.94
N ALA A 417 15.36 12.45 2.64
CA ALA A 417 14.57 13.56 2.13
C ALA A 417 13.15 13.53 2.69
N VAL A 418 12.54 12.35 2.80
CA VAL A 418 11.23 12.15 3.46
C VAL A 418 11.29 12.59 4.92
N GLU A 419 12.29 12.14 5.69
CA GLU A 419 12.50 12.58 7.07
C GLU A 419 12.62 14.11 7.18
N LYS A 420 13.35 14.73 6.26
CA LYS A 420 13.47 16.21 6.22
C LYS A 420 12.14 16.88 5.86
N ILE A 421 11.39 16.33 4.92
CA ILE A 421 10.07 16.86 4.53
C ILE A 421 9.11 16.76 5.74
N VAL A 422 9.09 15.62 6.41
CA VAL A 422 8.26 15.41 7.60
C VAL A 422 8.69 16.35 8.73
N ALA A 423 9.98 16.46 9.03
CA ALA A 423 10.51 17.36 10.04
C ALA A 423 10.25 18.84 9.69
N GLY A 424 10.39 19.22 8.42
CA GLY A 424 10.10 20.57 7.96
C GLY A 424 8.61 20.87 7.86
N SER A 425 7.76 19.86 7.71
CA SER A 425 6.32 20.04 7.86
C SER A 425 5.90 20.27 9.30
N GLN A 426 6.75 19.92 10.28
CA GLN A 426 6.56 20.35 11.69
C GLN A 426 6.67 21.87 11.86
N GLU A 427 7.60 22.52 11.16
CA GLU A 427 7.72 23.99 11.21
C GLU A 427 6.58 24.71 10.46
N THR A 428 5.90 24.02 9.58
CA THR A 428 4.75 24.53 8.79
C THR A 428 3.40 23.97 9.26
N LEU A 429 3.36 23.11 10.26
CA LEU A 429 2.11 22.74 10.92
C LEU A 429 1.48 24.01 11.46
N HIS A 430 0.42 24.41 10.77
CA HIS A 430 -0.27 25.65 11.08
C HIS A 430 -0.75 25.63 12.52
N PRO A 431 -0.62 26.76 13.23
CA PRO A 431 -1.20 26.87 14.54
C PRO A 431 -2.70 26.64 14.45
N GLY A 432 -3.20 25.57 15.05
CA GLY A 432 -4.62 25.29 15.11
C GLY A 432 -5.04 23.83 14.97
N GLY A 433 -4.11 22.92 14.73
CA GLY A 433 -4.43 21.49 14.64
C GLY A 433 -4.70 20.87 16.02
N PHE A 434 -5.57 19.87 16.04
CA PHE A 434 -5.83 19.04 17.20
C PHE A 434 -5.99 17.56 16.79
N ALA A 435 -5.82 16.66 17.76
CA ALA A 435 -6.03 15.24 17.56
C ALA A 435 -6.63 14.60 18.81
N PHE A 436 -7.44 13.57 18.59
CA PHE A 436 -7.93 12.69 19.63
C PHE A 436 -7.33 11.30 19.41
N TYR A 437 -6.82 10.68 20.48
CA TYR A 437 -6.30 9.32 20.48
C TYR A 437 -7.06 8.50 21.50
N VAL A 438 -7.47 7.30 21.07
CA VAL A 438 -8.01 6.27 21.96
C VAL A 438 -7.09 5.08 21.89
N SER A 439 -6.54 4.66 23.02
CA SER A 439 -5.64 3.52 23.11
C SER A 439 -6.09 2.53 24.17
N TRP A 440 -6.01 1.24 23.87
CA TRP A 440 -6.38 0.15 24.78
C TRP A 440 -5.46 -1.05 24.61
N ASP A 441 -5.39 -1.89 25.66
CA ASP A 441 -4.51 -3.04 25.76
C ASP A 441 -5.25 -4.39 25.91
N THR A 442 -6.54 -4.40 25.60
CA THR A 442 -7.41 -5.58 25.69
C THR A 442 -7.85 -6.05 24.31
N ASP A 443 -8.41 -7.27 24.24
CA ASP A 443 -9.02 -7.81 23.03
C ASP A 443 -10.42 -7.20 22.73
N ALA A 444 -10.70 -6.03 23.29
CA ALA A 444 -11.94 -5.31 23.03
C ALA A 444 -11.87 -4.58 21.69
N ASP A 445 -13.01 -4.48 21.04
CA ASP A 445 -13.20 -3.66 19.85
C ASP A 445 -13.81 -2.32 20.28
N LEU A 446 -13.03 -1.25 20.15
CA LEU A 446 -13.43 0.10 20.55
C LEU A 446 -13.39 1.03 19.36
N ASP A 447 -14.53 1.59 19.02
CA ASP A 447 -14.69 2.54 17.93
C ASP A 447 -14.63 3.99 18.40
N LEU A 448 -13.83 4.80 17.72
CA LEU A 448 -13.78 6.24 17.90
C LEU A 448 -14.73 6.94 16.93
N TYR A 449 -15.62 7.77 17.45
CA TYR A 449 -16.50 8.61 16.66
C TYR A 449 -16.19 10.08 16.88
N VAL A 450 -16.28 10.87 15.82
CA VAL A 450 -16.19 12.33 15.90
C VAL A 450 -17.38 12.96 15.20
N TRP A 451 -18.10 13.80 15.93
CA TRP A 451 -19.14 14.65 15.39
C TRP A 451 -18.53 15.99 15.02
N GLU A 452 -18.53 16.33 13.77
CA GLU A 452 -17.97 17.56 13.25
C GLU A 452 -18.98 18.74 13.26
N PRO A 453 -18.52 19.98 13.13
CA PRO A 453 -19.39 21.17 13.09
C PRO A 453 -20.46 21.19 12.00
N ASN A 454 -20.31 20.37 10.97
CA ASN A 454 -21.32 20.18 9.91
C ASN A 454 -22.53 19.33 10.36
N LEU A 455 -22.53 18.90 11.61
CA LEU A 455 -23.54 18.02 12.23
C LEU A 455 -23.57 16.60 11.63
N GLU A 456 -22.48 16.15 11.05
CA GLU A 456 -22.31 14.78 10.58
C GLU A 456 -21.37 13.99 11.52
N LEU A 457 -21.72 12.73 11.76
CA LEU A 457 -20.95 11.79 12.55
C LEU A 457 -20.00 11.02 11.64
N TYR A 458 -18.75 10.89 12.06
CA TYR A 458 -17.71 10.16 11.34
C TYR A 458 -17.05 9.12 12.25
N ALA A 459 -16.64 8.01 11.66
CA ALA A 459 -15.91 6.93 12.34
C ALA A 459 -14.89 6.31 11.38
N PRO A 460 -13.85 5.60 11.87
CA PRO A 460 -12.80 4.99 11.04
C PRO A 460 -13.35 4.06 9.94
N TRP A 461 -14.34 3.25 10.26
CA TRP A 461 -14.97 2.30 9.33
C TRP A 461 -15.87 2.96 8.28
N MET A 462 -16.26 4.24 8.44
CA MET A 462 -17.04 5.01 7.44
C MET A 462 -16.15 5.63 6.37
N GLY A 463 -14.84 5.63 6.54
CA GLY A 463 -13.85 6.24 5.66
C GLY A 463 -12.83 7.07 6.43
N GLN A 464 -11.61 7.10 5.95
CA GLN A 464 -10.50 7.73 6.68
C GLN A 464 -10.49 9.25 6.58
N THR A 465 -11.17 9.87 5.63
CA THR A 465 -11.18 11.33 5.44
C THR A 465 -12.55 11.92 5.68
N THR A 466 -12.58 13.01 6.42
CA THR A 466 -13.77 13.82 6.68
C THR A 466 -13.57 15.24 6.12
N PRO A 467 -14.59 16.08 6.05
CA PRO A 467 -14.42 17.48 5.65
C PRO A 467 -13.40 18.26 6.48
N ASN A 468 -13.25 17.92 7.76
CA ASN A 468 -12.43 18.70 8.71
C ASN A 468 -11.23 17.94 9.28
N GLY A 469 -11.05 16.67 8.93
CA GLY A 469 -9.96 15.85 9.44
C GLY A 469 -9.85 14.50 8.77
N TYR A 470 -9.17 13.60 9.48
CA TYR A 470 -9.05 12.21 9.04
C TYR A 470 -8.89 11.28 10.25
N PHE A 471 -9.33 10.04 10.08
CA PHE A 471 -9.17 8.97 11.06
C PHE A 471 -7.97 8.08 10.75
N SER A 472 -7.50 7.39 11.79
CA SER A 472 -6.76 6.13 11.61
C SER A 472 -7.60 5.11 10.84
N ALA A 473 -6.97 4.01 10.50
CA ALA A 473 -7.74 2.83 10.14
C ALA A 473 -8.52 2.31 11.37
N ASP A 474 -9.66 1.70 11.09
CA ASP A 474 -10.45 0.92 12.05
C ASP A 474 -9.59 -0.20 12.64
N SER A 475 -9.50 -0.27 13.97
CA SER A 475 -8.62 -1.19 14.68
C SER A 475 -9.44 -2.31 15.32
N LEU A 476 -9.63 -3.39 14.58
CA LEU A 476 -10.23 -4.63 15.08
C LEU A 476 -9.25 -5.32 16.03
N ALA A 477 -9.54 -5.26 17.30
CA ALA A 477 -8.72 -5.63 18.44
C ALA A 477 -7.83 -6.89 18.30
N VAL A 478 -6.51 -6.71 18.29
CA VAL A 478 -5.56 -7.74 18.75
C VAL A 478 -4.30 -7.06 19.33
N ASN A 479 -4.17 -7.00 20.67
CA ASN A 479 -2.97 -6.53 21.39
C ASN A 479 -2.49 -5.10 21.05
N GLU A 480 -2.73 -4.16 21.94
CA GLU A 480 -2.35 -2.75 21.83
C GLU A 480 -2.95 -2.05 20.61
N SER A 481 -4.21 -1.70 20.68
CA SER A 481 -4.94 -1.02 19.63
C SER A 481 -5.01 0.48 19.86
N VAL A 482 -4.97 1.24 18.78
CA VAL A 482 -5.08 2.71 18.81
C VAL A 482 -5.97 3.17 17.67
N GLU A 483 -6.95 3.99 18.00
CA GLU A 483 -7.67 4.79 17.03
C GLU A 483 -7.45 6.27 17.26
N TYR A 484 -7.43 7.04 16.19
CA TYR A 484 -7.28 8.48 16.31
C TYR A 484 -8.03 9.24 15.21
N TYR A 485 -8.40 10.46 15.55
CA TYR A 485 -8.84 11.49 14.63
C TYR A 485 -7.88 12.67 14.69
N VAL A 486 -7.48 13.20 13.53
CA VAL A 486 -6.62 14.39 13.43
C VAL A 486 -7.31 15.42 12.56
N SER A 487 -7.43 16.64 13.06
CA SER A 487 -8.00 17.75 12.30
C SER A 487 -7.13 18.14 11.11
N ASN A 488 -7.75 18.67 10.05
CA ASN A 488 -7.02 19.34 8.96
C ASN A 488 -6.24 20.56 9.48
N ASP A 489 -5.31 21.04 8.69
CA ASP A 489 -4.52 22.24 8.98
C ASP A 489 -5.39 23.48 9.24
N TYR A 490 -6.57 23.54 8.65
CA TYR A 490 -7.56 24.56 8.91
C TYR A 490 -8.74 23.94 9.64
N VAL A 491 -8.81 24.21 10.92
CA VAL A 491 -9.92 23.75 11.76
C VAL A 491 -11.14 24.61 11.51
N GLN A 492 -12.24 23.98 11.05
CA GLN A 492 -13.51 24.67 10.92
C GLN A 492 -14.00 25.09 12.32
N PRO A 493 -14.37 26.37 12.53
CA PRO A 493 -14.98 26.79 13.79
C PRO A 493 -16.31 26.07 14.05
N GLY A 494 -16.51 25.60 15.26
CA GLY A 494 -17.73 24.89 15.69
C GLY A 494 -17.43 23.87 16.77
N ASP A 495 -18.46 23.11 17.11
CA ASP A 495 -18.36 22.07 18.14
C ASP A 495 -17.87 20.76 17.50
N TYR A 496 -16.95 20.09 18.19
CA TYR A 496 -16.52 18.72 17.90
C TYR A 496 -16.82 17.87 19.11
N ASP A 497 -17.69 16.88 18.95
CA ASP A 497 -18.01 15.92 19.99
C ASP A 497 -17.29 14.60 19.70
N VAL A 498 -16.61 14.07 20.69
CA VAL A 498 -15.83 12.83 20.57
C VAL A 498 -16.43 11.76 21.46
N LEU A 499 -16.64 10.61 20.85
CA LEU A 499 -17.30 9.48 21.50
C LEU A 499 -16.44 8.23 21.31
N VAL A 500 -16.50 7.32 22.27
CA VAL A 500 -15.94 5.98 22.16
C VAL A 500 -17.03 4.97 22.42
N GLU A 501 -17.17 4.03 21.51
CA GLU A 501 -18.08 2.90 21.61
C GLU A 501 -17.29 1.63 21.93
N TYR A 502 -17.89 0.75 22.73
CA TYR A 502 -17.43 -0.61 22.93
C TYR A 502 -18.27 -1.56 22.09
N TYR A 503 -17.75 -1.95 20.93
CA TYR A 503 -18.53 -2.64 19.90
C TYR A 503 -18.64 -4.15 20.13
N ASP A 504 -17.59 -4.88 20.52
CA ASP A 504 -17.61 -6.34 20.51
C ASP A 504 -17.43 -6.98 21.90
N ASN A 505 -17.88 -8.23 21.91
CA ASN A 505 -17.97 -9.25 22.96
C ASN A 505 -16.62 -9.75 23.52
N GLY A 506 -15.62 -8.94 23.58
CA GLY A 506 -14.38 -9.24 24.27
C GLY A 506 -14.58 -9.61 25.75
N PRO A 507 -13.54 -9.98 26.47
CA PRO A 507 -13.64 -10.29 27.89
C PRO A 507 -14.22 -9.11 28.66
N SER A 508 -15.14 -9.38 29.55
CA SER A 508 -15.92 -8.40 30.31
C SER A 508 -15.07 -7.26 30.89
N GLY A 509 -15.26 -6.07 30.38
CA GLY A 509 -14.63 -4.84 30.82
C GLY A 509 -13.43 -4.44 29.97
N ALA A 510 -13.63 -3.45 29.12
CA ALA A 510 -12.55 -2.75 28.43
C ALA A 510 -12.27 -1.43 29.13
N GLY A 511 -11.02 -1.05 29.19
CA GLY A 511 -10.60 0.29 29.59
C GLY A 511 -9.80 0.93 28.46
N ALA A 512 -10.01 2.20 28.22
CA ALA A 512 -9.27 2.94 27.22
C ALA A 512 -8.67 4.22 27.79
N ASN A 513 -7.49 4.57 27.33
CA ASN A 513 -6.93 5.90 27.53
C ASN A 513 -7.38 6.78 26.36
N VAL A 514 -7.90 7.94 26.67
CA VAL A 514 -8.23 8.97 25.69
C VAL A 514 -7.36 10.17 25.91
N GLU A 515 -6.68 10.58 24.87
CA GLU A 515 -5.77 11.72 24.86
C GLU A 515 -6.30 12.76 23.87
N PHE A 516 -6.28 14.01 24.29
CA PHE A 516 -6.51 15.14 23.42
C PHE A 516 -5.21 15.90 23.20
N TRP A 517 -4.79 16.00 21.96
CA TRP A 517 -3.58 16.70 21.55
C TRP A 517 -3.93 17.95 20.76
N PHE A 518 -3.19 19.00 20.96
CA PHE A 518 -3.31 20.23 20.18
C PHE A 518 -1.94 20.86 20.00
N PHE A 519 -1.76 21.55 18.89
CA PHE A 519 -0.52 22.26 18.60
C PHE A 519 -0.48 23.59 19.33
N ASP A 520 0.55 23.82 20.15
CA ASP A 520 0.79 25.08 20.84
C ASP A 520 1.83 25.92 20.06
N PRO A 521 1.43 26.98 19.37
CA PRO A 521 2.34 27.77 18.55
C PRO A 521 3.32 28.62 19.37
N ASP A 522 3.05 28.87 20.66
CA ASP A 522 3.98 29.61 21.52
C ASP A 522 5.14 28.73 22.00
N VAL A 523 4.91 27.43 22.10
CA VAL A 523 5.91 26.39 22.38
C VAL A 523 6.52 25.84 21.10
N GLY A 524 5.75 25.89 19.99
CA GLY A 524 6.12 25.29 18.72
C GLY A 524 6.05 23.77 18.73
N ASP A 525 5.19 23.19 19.60
CA ASP A 525 5.11 21.74 19.79
C ASP A 525 3.69 21.31 20.18
N TRP A 526 3.42 20.01 20.04
CA TRP A 526 2.18 19.39 20.47
C TRP A 526 2.11 19.28 21.98
N GLN A 527 0.97 19.65 22.53
CA GLN A 527 0.66 19.55 23.95
C GLN A 527 -0.50 18.59 24.16
N MET A 528 -0.42 17.75 25.18
CA MET A 528 -1.42 16.76 25.50
C MET A 528 -2.26 17.20 26.72
N LEU A 529 -3.58 17.02 26.59
CA LEU A 529 -4.54 17.02 27.69
C LEU A 529 -4.98 15.58 27.96
N GLY A 530 -4.80 15.12 29.15
CA GLY A 530 -5.11 13.75 29.54
C GLY A 530 -3.85 12.99 29.97
N PRO A 531 -3.83 11.65 29.86
CA PRO A 531 -4.94 10.81 29.42
C PRO A 531 -6.14 10.79 30.36
N VAL A 532 -7.33 10.60 29.81
CA VAL A 532 -8.53 10.25 30.57
C VAL A 532 -8.74 8.75 30.44
N TRP A 533 -8.79 8.07 31.59
CA TRP A 533 -9.12 6.66 31.60
C TRP A 533 -10.64 6.47 31.55
N LEU A 534 -11.10 5.72 30.56
CA LEU A 534 -12.48 5.27 30.44
C LEU A 534 -12.60 3.84 30.94
N ASP A 535 -13.57 3.61 31.83
CA ASP A 535 -13.98 2.26 32.23
C ASP A 535 -15.25 1.89 31.46
N LEU A 536 -15.07 1.12 30.40
CA LEU A 536 -16.13 0.63 29.55
C LEU A 536 -16.53 -0.77 30.05
N SER A 537 -17.30 -0.84 31.13
CA SER A 537 -17.57 -2.08 31.87
C SER A 537 -18.61 -3.00 31.24
N ASN A 538 -19.26 -2.60 30.14
CA ASN A 538 -20.26 -3.42 29.45
C ASN A 538 -20.00 -3.38 27.92
N PRO A 539 -20.01 -4.56 27.25
CA PRO A 539 -20.05 -4.60 25.81
C PRO A 539 -21.34 -3.96 25.28
N TYR A 540 -21.30 -3.61 24.03
CA TYR A 540 -22.34 -2.88 23.31
C TYR A 540 -23.76 -3.33 23.67
N THR A 541 -24.48 -2.42 24.27
CA THR A 541 -25.94 -2.46 24.45
C THR A 541 -26.61 -1.28 23.75
N GLY A 542 -25.88 -0.56 22.89
CA GLY A 542 -26.26 0.73 22.31
C GLY A 542 -25.86 1.93 23.17
N ASP A 543 -24.95 1.74 24.11
CA ASP A 543 -24.48 2.81 25.01
C ASP A 543 -23.16 3.38 24.52
N PHE A 544 -23.16 4.67 24.17
CA PHE A 544 -21.96 5.46 23.89
C PHE A 544 -21.49 6.18 25.15
N THR A 545 -20.18 6.40 25.23
CA THR A 545 -19.61 7.26 26.24
C THR A 545 -19.01 8.50 25.57
N ASP A 546 -19.66 9.63 25.74
CA ASP A 546 -19.13 10.92 25.32
C ASP A 546 -17.93 11.29 26.19
N ILE A 547 -16.84 11.72 25.56
CA ILE A 547 -15.60 11.98 26.26
C ILE A 547 -15.28 13.47 26.27
N TYR A 548 -15.33 14.08 25.11
CA TYR A 548 -15.00 15.49 24.92
C TYR A 548 -16.04 16.18 24.08
N SER A 549 -16.40 17.39 24.48
CA SER A 549 -17.09 18.34 23.63
C SER A 549 -16.27 19.63 23.60
N LEU A 550 -15.86 20.02 22.41
CA LEU A 550 -15.10 21.25 22.20
C LEU A 550 -16.05 22.36 21.78
N TYR A 551 -16.24 23.33 22.63
CA TYR A 551 -17.10 24.49 22.36
C TYR A 551 -16.29 25.67 21.86
N ASP A 552 -16.91 26.46 20.98
CA ASP A 552 -16.42 27.78 20.56
C ASP A 552 -15.02 27.75 19.97
N LEU A 553 -14.82 26.91 18.96
CA LEU A 553 -13.59 26.87 18.18
C LEU A 553 -13.30 28.18 17.42
N ASN A 554 -14.16 29.17 17.46
CA ASN A 554 -13.83 30.52 16.99
C ASN A 554 -12.59 31.11 17.68
N ALA A 555 -12.28 30.63 18.89
CA ALA A 555 -11.05 30.95 19.58
C ALA A 555 -9.79 30.44 18.85
N PHE A 556 -9.93 29.44 17.96
CA PHE A 556 -8.84 28.78 17.26
C PHE A 556 -8.51 29.35 15.89
N SER A 557 -9.26 30.32 15.42
CA SER A 557 -9.08 30.85 14.05
C SER A 557 -7.67 31.38 13.76
N ASN A 558 -6.80 31.51 14.76
CA ASN A 558 -5.42 31.93 14.58
C ASN A 558 -4.38 31.24 15.48
N TYR A 559 -4.71 30.68 16.66
CA TYR A 559 -3.74 30.08 17.58
C TYR A 559 -4.40 29.21 18.64
N TRP A 560 -3.81 28.06 18.89
CA TRP A 560 -4.09 27.20 20.03
C TRP A 560 -3.01 27.32 21.09
N TYR A 561 -3.43 27.34 22.34
CA TYR A 561 -2.52 27.20 23.48
C TYR A 561 -3.14 26.35 24.56
N ALA A 562 -2.42 25.42 25.13
CA ALA A 562 -2.80 24.87 26.40
C ALA A 562 -1.98 25.50 27.53
N GLY A 563 -2.63 25.85 28.56
CA GLY A 563 -1.99 26.00 29.86
C GLY A 563 -1.58 24.63 30.39
N ALA A 564 -0.50 24.57 31.16
CA ALA A 564 -0.13 23.36 31.86
C ALA A 564 -1.31 22.85 32.71
N LEU A 565 -1.95 21.77 32.27
CA LEU A 565 -3.01 21.12 33.03
C LEU A 565 -2.40 20.13 34.00
N THR A 566 -2.59 20.40 35.29
CA THR A 566 -2.23 19.46 36.32
C THR A 566 -3.28 18.38 36.46
N ARG A 567 -2.88 17.18 36.20
CA ARG A 567 -3.33 15.83 36.64
C ARG A 567 -4.82 15.46 36.82
N ALA A 568 -5.78 16.35 36.70
CA ALA A 568 -7.19 15.98 36.72
C ALA A 568 -7.92 16.88 35.74
N ILE A 569 -8.43 16.30 34.65
CA ILE A 569 -9.32 17.01 33.74
C ILE A 569 -10.63 17.22 34.51
N PRO A 570 -11.05 18.49 34.80
CA PRO A 570 -12.36 18.73 35.35
C PRO A 570 -13.43 18.22 34.35
N GLN A 571 -14.56 17.77 34.85
CA GLN A 571 -15.66 17.36 33.97
C GLN A 571 -16.21 18.51 33.10
N GLU A 572 -15.91 19.74 33.49
CA GLU A 572 -16.26 20.94 32.74
C GLU A 572 -15.31 22.05 33.16
N GLY A 573 -14.83 22.83 32.20
CA GLY A 573 -13.90 23.90 32.58
C GLY A 573 -13.51 24.80 31.42
N THR A 574 -12.71 25.80 31.78
CA THR A 574 -12.08 26.73 30.85
C THR A 574 -10.59 26.64 31.05
N VAL A 575 -9.87 26.30 30.01
CA VAL A 575 -8.40 26.33 30.02
C VAL A 575 -7.97 27.72 29.63
N THR A 576 -7.24 28.39 30.54
CA THR A 576 -6.57 29.65 30.23
C THR A 576 -5.20 29.32 29.67
N LEU A 577 -4.96 29.76 28.46
CA LEU A 577 -3.73 29.47 27.75
C LEU A 577 -2.54 30.23 28.34
N ASN A 578 -1.33 29.68 28.20
CA ASN A 578 -0.11 30.18 28.84
C ASN A 578 0.17 31.69 28.67
N SER A 579 -0.33 32.29 27.57
CA SER A 579 -0.20 33.73 27.35
C SER A 579 -1.22 34.57 28.13
N GLY A 580 -2.21 33.95 28.79
CA GLY A 580 -3.34 34.66 29.42
C GLY A 580 -4.27 35.36 28.43
N ARG A 581 -4.10 35.16 27.13
CA ARG A 581 -4.81 35.90 26.08
C ARG A 581 -5.97 35.14 25.46
N ARG A 582 -6.05 33.82 25.69
CA ARG A 582 -7.10 32.96 25.12
C ARG A 582 -7.60 31.93 26.10
N GLN A 583 -8.82 31.52 25.90
CA GLN A 583 -9.49 30.51 26.70
C GLN A 583 -10.14 29.48 25.78
N VAL A 584 -10.01 28.22 26.14
CA VAL A 584 -10.69 27.10 25.48
C VAL A 584 -11.67 26.53 26.49
N ASN A 585 -12.91 26.43 26.10
CA ASN A 585 -13.91 25.77 26.92
C ASN A 585 -14.00 24.30 26.52
N PHE A 586 -14.00 23.43 27.50
CA PHE A 586 -14.23 22.01 27.28
C PHE A 586 -15.17 21.46 28.33
N ARG A 587 -15.83 20.36 28.02
CA ARG A 587 -16.67 19.62 28.94
C ARG A 587 -16.54 18.14 28.65
N VAL A 588 -16.35 17.35 29.70
CA VAL A 588 -16.51 15.90 29.65
C VAL A 588 -17.99 15.61 29.86
N LEU A 589 -18.64 15.01 28.86
CA LEU A 589 -20.09 14.79 28.90
C LEU A 589 -20.44 13.54 29.69
N PRO A 590 -21.48 13.56 30.52
CA PRO A 590 -21.94 12.35 31.21
C PRO A 590 -22.70 11.42 30.25
N LYS A 591 -22.57 10.11 30.48
CA LYS A 591 -23.16 8.96 29.76
C LYS A 591 -24.63 9.09 29.25
N LYS A 592 -25.35 10.18 29.53
CA LYS A 592 -26.80 10.31 29.30
C LYS A 592 -27.22 10.96 27.98
N ILE A 593 -26.29 11.26 27.07
CA ILE A 593 -26.60 11.95 25.80
C ILE A 593 -26.81 10.94 24.64
N ALA A 594 -26.66 9.66 24.91
CA ALA A 594 -26.88 8.55 23.98
C ALA A 594 -28.24 8.48 23.21
N PRO A 595 -29.38 9.06 23.64
CA PRO A 595 -30.62 8.94 22.88
C PRO A 595 -30.60 9.59 21.50
N ARG A 596 -29.79 10.62 21.29
CA ARG A 596 -29.75 11.37 20.02
C ARG A 596 -29.00 10.61 18.93
N LEU A 597 -27.90 9.98 19.27
CA LEU A 597 -27.09 9.14 18.39
C LEU A 597 -27.84 7.89 17.95
N ASN A 598 -28.57 7.23 18.87
CA ASN A 598 -29.35 6.04 18.56
C ASN A 598 -30.50 6.27 17.54
N GLU A 599 -30.97 7.49 17.36
CA GLU A 599 -32.00 7.79 16.36
C GLU A 599 -31.40 8.08 14.97
N GLU A 600 -30.20 8.62 14.88
CA GLU A 600 -29.55 8.94 13.61
C GLU A 600 -28.80 7.74 13.01
N MET A 601 -28.19 6.88 13.84
CA MET A 601 -27.55 5.65 13.36
C MET A 601 -28.55 4.55 12.92
N LYS A 602 -29.83 4.70 13.22
CA LYS A 602 -30.92 3.82 12.72
C LYS A 602 -31.52 4.29 11.39
N ARG A 603 -31.06 5.38 10.84
CA ARG A 603 -31.43 5.90 9.52
C ARG A 603 -30.37 5.59 8.48
#